data_746681e14d89588dae3d0774c9e3f040
#
_entry.id   746681e14d89588dae3d0774c9e3f040
#
_cell.length_a   1.000
_cell.length_b   1.000
_cell.length_c   1.000
_cell.angle_alpha   90.00
_cell.angle_beta   90.00
_cell.angle_gamma   90.00
#
_symmetry.space_group_name_H-M   'P 1'
#
loop_
_entity.id
_entity.type
_entity.pdbx_description
1 polymer ?
#
loop_
_entity_poly.entity_id
_entity_poly.type
_entity_poly.pdbx_seq_one_letter_code
_entity_poly.pdbx_strand_id
1 'polypeptide(L)'
;FIFSLSFVASGQQLVTGEVQVRDYHFDLTDEEIEYRLYVPTSYRADTASPLIVLLHGLGGTPRIIEYDGILEEAEQRGYIVVAPYGYNKRGWYGVFGPGKSFFNDGPEGPTPENIGLLSETDVINVFEIVNEEFNIDSKRTYLMGHSMGGGGTMYLGGKYPQYWAALGLLAPALFGKTDQLEAIKHIPIFIAQGDEDELLSVELARRWVTHMEELEMAHAYVEIAGGDHNEAIARNAPLISQIFDFFDKYSQ
;
A
#
# COMPACT_ATOMS: atom_id res chain seq x y z
N PHE A 1 5.92 -41.19 -4.25
CA PHE A 1 6.69 -40.52 -5.29
C PHE A 1 6.61 -39.03 -4.98
N ILE A 2 7.69 -38.47 -4.44
CA ILE A 2 7.85 -37.05 -4.15
C ILE A 2 8.39 -36.44 -5.44
N PHE A 3 7.59 -35.66 -6.17
CA PHE A 3 8.06 -34.80 -7.26
C PHE A 3 8.72 -33.58 -6.64
N SER A 4 10.04 -33.55 -6.63
CA SER A 4 10.84 -32.36 -6.40
C SER A 4 10.77 -31.52 -7.68
N LEU A 5 9.99 -30.46 -7.68
CA LEU A 5 10.07 -29.40 -8.69
C LEU A 5 11.34 -28.59 -8.40
N SER A 6 12.38 -28.85 -9.18
CA SER A 6 13.56 -27.99 -9.22
C SER A 6 13.17 -26.72 -9.98
N PHE A 7 12.94 -25.63 -9.27
CA PHE A 7 12.90 -24.29 -9.85
C PHE A 7 14.30 -23.98 -10.38
N VAL A 8 14.45 -23.92 -11.69
CA VAL A 8 15.60 -23.32 -12.34
C VAL A 8 15.41 -21.82 -12.17
N ALA A 9 16.10 -21.23 -11.19
CA ALA A 9 16.26 -19.79 -11.12
C ALA A 9 16.90 -19.34 -12.44
N SER A 10 16.12 -18.75 -13.35
CA SER A 10 16.65 -18.00 -14.46
C SER A 10 17.45 -16.87 -13.82
N GLY A 11 18.77 -16.80 -14.06
CA GLY A 11 19.65 -15.79 -13.50
C GLY A 11 19.30 -14.40 -14.05
N GLN A 12 18.17 -13.85 -13.65
CA GLN A 12 17.89 -12.44 -13.82
C GLN A 12 18.89 -11.69 -12.93
N GLN A 13 19.63 -10.79 -13.55
CA GLN A 13 20.58 -9.93 -12.83
C GLN A 13 19.76 -9.09 -11.84
N LEU A 14 20.15 -9.11 -10.57
CA LEU A 14 19.55 -8.27 -9.54
C LEU A 14 19.69 -6.80 -9.94
N VAL A 15 18.59 -6.10 -10.13
CA VAL A 15 18.53 -4.67 -10.45
C VAL A 15 18.24 -3.90 -9.16
N THR A 16 19.10 -2.92 -8.81
CA THR A 16 18.96 -2.10 -7.60
C THR A 16 19.16 -0.62 -7.93
N GLY A 17 18.57 0.27 -7.14
CA GLY A 17 18.74 1.72 -7.27
C GLY A 17 17.91 2.37 -8.38
N GLU A 18 17.05 1.62 -9.05
CA GLU A 18 16.14 2.14 -10.06
C GLU A 18 14.75 1.48 -9.98
N VAL A 19 13.73 2.20 -10.44
CA VAL A 19 12.36 1.67 -10.51
C VAL A 19 12.26 0.71 -11.69
N GLN A 20 11.85 -0.52 -11.40
CA GLN A 20 11.61 -1.56 -12.36
C GLN A 20 10.12 -1.62 -12.69
N VAL A 21 9.78 -1.63 -13.98
CA VAL A 21 8.45 -1.95 -14.47
C VAL A 21 8.42 -3.44 -14.75
N ARG A 22 7.55 -4.15 -14.08
CA ARG A 22 7.43 -5.60 -14.16
C ARG A 22 5.99 -6.00 -14.40
N ASP A 23 5.80 -7.15 -15.00
CA ASP A 23 4.51 -7.79 -15.22
C ASP A 23 4.52 -9.20 -14.62
N TYR A 24 3.34 -9.68 -14.26
CA TYR A 24 3.15 -11.06 -13.87
C TYR A 24 1.83 -11.59 -14.44
N HIS A 25 1.77 -12.89 -14.67
CA HIS A 25 0.56 -13.55 -15.16
C HIS A 25 -0.49 -13.63 -14.04
N PHE A 26 -1.65 -13.02 -14.28
CA PHE A 26 -2.76 -13.00 -13.34
C PHE A 26 -3.79 -14.09 -13.69
N ASP A 27 -3.72 -15.21 -13.00
CA ASP A 27 -4.47 -16.43 -13.32
C ASP A 27 -6.00 -16.24 -13.40
N LEU A 28 -6.57 -15.30 -12.61
CA LEU A 28 -8.02 -15.11 -12.55
C LEU A 28 -8.62 -14.55 -13.85
N THR A 29 -7.83 -13.87 -14.66
CA THR A 29 -8.30 -13.24 -15.91
C THR A 29 -7.45 -13.62 -17.13
N ASP A 30 -6.39 -14.41 -16.95
CA ASP A 30 -5.44 -14.80 -18.00
C ASP A 30 -4.79 -13.56 -18.68
N GLU A 31 -4.41 -12.56 -17.83
CA GLU A 31 -3.83 -11.30 -18.29
C GLU A 31 -2.47 -11.06 -17.63
N GLU A 32 -1.59 -10.28 -18.29
CA GLU A 32 -0.37 -9.76 -17.68
C GLU A 32 -0.69 -8.45 -16.97
N ILE A 33 -0.39 -8.37 -15.67
CA ILE A 33 -0.66 -7.19 -14.84
C ILE A 33 0.66 -6.53 -14.43
N GLU A 34 0.77 -5.22 -14.73
CA GLU A 34 1.94 -4.41 -14.36
C GLU A 34 2.01 -4.17 -12.85
N TYR A 35 3.21 -4.20 -12.31
CA TYR A 35 3.54 -3.61 -11.02
C TYR A 35 4.90 -2.89 -11.09
N ARG A 36 5.20 -2.05 -10.11
CA ARG A 36 6.51 -1.40 -10.02
C ARG A 36 7.22 -1.81 -8.76
N LEU A 37 8.53 -1.98 -8.90
CA LEU A 37 9.39 -2.43 -7.82
C LEU A 37 10.63 -1.54 -7.74
N TYR A 38 11.01 -1.15 -6.52
CA TYR A 38 12.27 -0.54 -6.20
C TYR A 38 13.01 -1.38 -5.18
N VAL A 39 14.26 -1.70 -5.48
CA VAL A 39 15.17 -2.41 -4.57
C VAL A 39 16.35 -1.47 -4.30
N PRO A 40 16.64 -1.12 -3.03
CA PRO A 40 17.71 -0.18 -2.71
C PRO A 40 19.10 -0.74 -3.05
N THR A 41 20.06 0.12 -3.34
CA THR A 41 21.44 -0.29 -3.68
C THR A 41 22.15 -1.01 -2.52
N SER A 42 21.67 -0.78 -1.30
CA SER A 42 22.15 -1.45 -0.08
C SER A 42 21.64 -2.89 0.09
N TYR A 43 20.65 -3.36 -0.71
CA TYR A 43 20.08 -4.69 -0.57
C TYR A 43 21.15 -5.80 -0.66
N ARG A 44 21.01 -6.80 0.21
CA ARG A 44 21.82 -8.03 0.22
C ARG A 44 20.91 -9.24 0.46
N ALA A 45 21.07 -10.26 -0.36
CA ALA A 45 20.23 -11.47 -0.26
C ALA A 45 20.42 -12.25 1.06
N ASP A 46 21.51 -12.04 1.77
CA ASP A 46 21.81 -12.66 3.06
C ASP A 46 21.30 -11.86 4.28
N THR A 47 20.75 -10.68 4.05
CA THR A 47 20.23 -9.79 5.10
C THR A 47 18.79 -9.42 4.77
N ALA A 48 17.87 -9.68 5.71
CA ALA A 48 16.46 -9.40 5.50
C ALA A 48 16.18 -7.89 5.47
N SER A 49 15.46 -7.43 4.44
CA SER A 49 15.12 -6.03 4.20
C SER A 49 13.65 -5.73 4.55
N PRO A 50 13.34 -4.52 5.04
CA PRO A 50 11.95 -4.09 5.21
C PRO A 50 11.27 -3.88 3.85
N LEU A 51 9.94 -4.10 3.81
CA LEU A 51 9.10 -3.95 2.62
C LEU A 51 7.98 -2.95 2.86
N ILE A 52 7.73 -2.07 1.88
CA ILE A 52 6.50 -1.28 1.79
C ILE A 52 5.72 -1.72 0.56
N VAL A 53 4.44 -2.08 0.75
CA VAL A 53 3.45 -2.20 -0.33
C VAL A 53 2.71 -0.87 -0.42
N LEU A 54 2.72 -0.24 -1.61
CA LEU A 54 2.25 1.14 -1.81
C LEU A 54 1.07 1.18 -2.80
N LEU A 55 -0.08 1.67 -2.32
CA LEU A 55 -1.35 1.69 -3.05
C LEU A 55 -1.68 3.07 -3.60
N HIS A 56 -1.95 3.16 -4.91
CA HIS A 56 -2.30 4.42 -5.58
C HIS A 56 -3.75 4.88 -5.34
N GLY A 57 -4.01 6.17 -5.55
CA GLY A 57 -5.34 6.77 -5.52
C GLY A 57 -6.19 6.45 -6.75
N LEU A 58 -7.47 6.84 -6.71
CA LEU A 58 -8.42 6.67 -7.81
C LEU A 58 -7.90 7.30 -9.11
N GLY A 59 -7.89 6.54 -10.20
CA GLY A 59 -7.36 6.97 -11.48
C GLY A 59 -5.83 6.93 -11.57
N GLY A 60 -5.13 6.60 -10.49
CA GLY A 60 -3.69 6.43 -10.45
C GLY A 60 -3.19 5.11 -11.04
N THR A 61 -1.89 4.87 -10.90
CA THR A 61 -1.19 3.68 -11.39
C THR A 61 -0.05 3.34 -10.43
N PRO A 62 0.68 2.22 -10.62
CA PRO A 62 1.89 1.90 -9.86
C PRO A 62 2.98 2.99 -9.86
N ARG A 63 2.86 4.02 -10.71
CA ARG A 63 3.74 5.20 -10.71
C ARG A 63 3.71 6.01 -9.42
N ILE A 64 2.79 5.73 -8.51
CA ILE A 64 2.82 6.33 -7.16
C ILE A 64 4.18 6.12 -6.46
N ILE A 65 4.90 5.06 -6.79
CA ILE A 65 6.24 4.79 -6.25
C ILE A 65 7.24 5.92 -6.55
N GLU A 66 6.99 6.71 -7.60
CA GLU A 66 7.82 7.84 -8.03
C GLU A 66 7.41 9.17 -7.36
N TYR A 67 6.51 9.16 -6.36
CA TYR A 67 6.14 10.36 -5.63
C TYR A 67 7.28 10.83 -4.72
N ASP A 68 7.32 12.16 -4.52
CA ASP A 68 8.44 12.84 -3.85
C ASP A 68 8.73 12.27 -2.47
N GLY A 69 9.98 11.93 -2.22
CA GLY A 69 10.49 11.41 -0.95
C GLY A 69 10.43 9.89 -0.79
N ILE A 70 9.61 9.16 -1.58
CA ILE A 70 9.46 7.70 -1.41
C ILE A 70 10.74 6.96 -1.75
N LEU A 71 11.32 7.22 -2.93
CA LEU A 71 12.53 6.52 -3.37
C LEU A 71 13.77 6.97 -2.59
N GLU A 72 13.83 8.24 -2.23
CA GLU A 72 14.92 8.80 -1.42
C GLU A 72 14.99 8.16 -0.03
N GLU A 73 13.84 8.06 0.65
CA GLU A 73 13.75 7.42 1.96
C GLU A 73 13.99 5.91 1.86
N ALA A 74 13.45 5.25 0.83
CA ALA A 74 13.65 3.83 0.59
C ALA A 74 15.13 3.50 0.37
N GLU A 75 15.85 4.28 -0.46
CA GLU A 75 17.28 4.12 -0.70
C GLU A 75 18.08 4.34 0.58
N GLN A 76 17.81 5.44 1.29
CA GLN A 76 18.55 5.82 2.48
C GLN A 76 18.42 4.81 3.62
N ARG A 77 17.23 4.22 3.78
CA ARG A 77 16.90 3.32 4.91
C ARG A 77 16.91 1.83 4.55
N GLY A 78 17.16 1.50 3.29
CA GLY A 78 17.26 0.11 2.82
C GLY A 78 15.91 -0.59 2.66
N TYR A 79 14.83 0.14 2.39
CA TYR A 79 13.50 -0.41 2.13
C TYR A 79 13.34 -0.89 0.70
N ILE A 80 12.78 -2.07 0.51
CA ILE A 80 12.18 -2.46 -0.76
C ILE A 80 10.79 -1.83 -0.81
N VAL A 81 10.41 -1.25 -1.95
CA VAL A 81 9.08 -0.69 -2.18
C VAL A 81 8.46 -1.35 -3.39
N VAL A 82 7.23 -1.82 -3.27
CA VAL A 82 6.46 -2.38 -4.38
C VAL A 82 5.11 -1.69 -4.49
N ALA A 83 4.71 -1.35 -5.70
CA ALA A 83 3.43 -0.74 -6.01
C ALA A 83 2.66 -1.64 -6.99
N PRO A 84 1.63 -2.39 -6.51
CA PRO A 84 0.72 -3.15 -7.37
C PRO A 84 -0.22 -2.21 -8.13
N TYR A 85 -0.81 -2.71 -9.23
CA TYR A 85 -1.78 -1.94 -10.00
C TYR A 85 -3.18 -1.94 -9.36
N GLY A 86 -3.47 -2.91 -8.46
CA GLY A 86 -4.82 -3.11 -7.93
C GLY A 86 -5.78 -3.57 -9.02
N TYR A 87 -5.30 -4.37 -9.97
CA TYR A 87 -5.92 -4.84 -11.20
C TYR A 87 -6.27 -3.73 -12.19
N ASN A 88 -6.78 -2.58 -11.73
CA ASN A 88 -6.98 -1.39 -12.55
C ASN A 88 -7.04 -0.11 -11.68
N LYS A 89 -7.18 1.03 -12.33
CA LYS A 89 -7.19 2.36 -11.68
C LYS A 89 -8.37 2.62 -10.74
N ARG A 90 -9.37 1.72 -10.68
CA ARG A 90 -10.65 1.92 -10.00
C ARG A 90 -11.12 0.69 -9.21
N GLY A 91 -10.21 -0.26 -8.93
CA GLY A 91 -10.55 -1.51 -8.26
C GLY A 91 -10.90 -1.38 -6.78
N TRP A 92 -10.44 -0.30 -6.12
CA TRP A 92 -10.68 -0.02 -4.70
C TRP A 92 -10.17 -1.11 -3.75
N TYR A 93 -9.28 -1.97 -4.21
CA TYR A 93 -8.60 -2.97 -3.37
C TYR A 93 -9.54 -3.86 -2.54
N GLY A 94 -10.80 -4.02 -2.98
CA GLY A 94 -11.81 -4.79 -2.27
C GLY A 94 -12.60 -4.05 -1.18
N VAL A 95 -12.37 -2.75 -0.95
CA VAL A 95 -13.02 -1.93 0.11
C VAL A 95 -14.55 -2.07 0.12
N PHE A 96 -15.18 -2.21 -1.04
CA PHE A 96 -16.64 -2.35 -1.19
C PHE A 96 -17.11 -3.81 -1.34
N GLY A 97 -16.26 -4.78 -0.97
CA GLY A 97 -16.48 -6.19 -1.14
C GLY A 97 -15.98 -6.72 -2.49
N PRO A 98 -16.22 -8.01 -2.79
CA PRO A 98 -15.64 -8.68 -3.95
C PRO A 98 -16.23 -8.22 -5.29
N GLY A 99 -17.42 -7.62 -5.25
CA GLY A 99 -18.17 -7.21 -6.43
C GLY A 99 -17.84 -5.80 -6.91
N LYS A 100 -18.66 -5.34 -7.86
CA LYS A 100 -18.62 -4.00 -8.42
C LYS A 100 -19.36 -3.02 -7.52
N SER A 101 -18.80 -1.81 -7.37
CA SER A 101 -19.43 -0.69 -6.68
C SER A 101 -19.69 0.48 -7.65
N PHE A 102 -20.43 1.46 -7.20
CA PHE A 102 -20.67 2.70 -7.92
C PHE A 102 -19.38 3.42 -8.35
N PHE A 103 -18.32 3.32 -7.56
CA PHE A 103 -17.05 4.01 -7.82
C PHE A 103 -16.14 3.32 -8.84
N ASN A 104 -16.47 2.09 -9.27
CA ASN A 104 -15.64 1.34 -10.22
C ASN A 104 -15.83 1.79 -11.67
N ASP A 105 -16.96 2.39 -12.01
CA ASP A 105 -17.21 2.86 -13.37
C ASP A 105 -16.47 4.18 -13.65
N GLY A 106 -15.97 4.31 -14.88
CA GLY A 106 -15.22 5.47 -15.30
C GLY A 106 -15.10 5.56 -16.83
N PRO A 107 -14.36 6.58 -17.32
CA PRO A 107 -14.22 6.83 -18.76
C PRO A 107 -13.48 5.72 -19.53
N GLU A 108 -12.83 4.81 -18.83
CA GLU A 108 -12.04 3.71 -19.41
C GLU A 108 -12.89 2.51 -19.84
N GLY A 109 -14.21 2.57 -19.63
CA GLY A 109 -15.15 1.53 -20.00
C GLY A 109 -15.68 0.73 -18.80
N PRO A 110 -16.46 -0.33 -19.07
CA PRO A 110 -17.04 -1.16 -18.02
C PRO A 110 -15.94 -1.97 -17.31
N THR A 111 -16.04 -2.03 -15.99
CA THR A 111 -15.18 -2.89 -15.16
C THR A 111 -15.83 -4.25 -14.94
N PRO A 112 -15.04 -5.32 -14.68
CA PRO A 112 -15.58 -6.63 -14.33
C PRO A 112 -16.51 -6.58 -13.11
N GLU A 113 -17.55 -7.45 -13.09
CA GLU A 113 -18.48 -7.52 -11.97
C GLU A 113 -17.83 -7.96 -10.65
N ASN A 114 -16.69 -8.66 -10.72
CA ASN A 114 -15.91 -9.10 -9.57
C ASN A 114 -14.66 -8.23 -9.32
N ILE A 115 -14.67 -6.98 -9.74
CA ILE A 115 -13.51 -6.07 -9.71
C ILE A 115 -12.90 -5.92 -8.31
N GLY A 116 -13.71 -5.92 -7.25
CA GLY A 116 -13.20 -5.84 -5.89
C GLY A 116 -12.32 -7.04 -5.51
N LEU A 117 -12.73 -8.24 -5.91
CA LEU A 117 -11.93 -9.46 -5.73
C LEU A 117 -10.63 -9.39 -6.55
N LEU A 118 -10.71 -9.01 -7.82
CA LEU A 118 -9.54 -8.92 -8.70
C LEU A 118 -8.52 -7.91 -8.15
N SER A 119 -9.02 -6.74 -7.72
CA SER A 119 -8.18 -5.67 -7.19
C SER A 119 -7.47 -6.03 -5.88
N GLU A 120 -8.15 -6.72 -4.99
CA GLU A 120 -7.57 -7.25 -3.76
C GLU A 120 -6.54 -8.34 -4.05
N THR A 121 -6.90 -9.31 -4.91
CA THR A 121 -6.04 -10.44 -5.26
C THR A 121 -4.74 -9.98 -5.91
N ASP A 122 -4.79 -8.97 -6.78
CA ASP A 122 -3.59 -8.40 -7.40
C ASP A 122 -2.59 -7.88 -6.35
N VAL A 123 -3.06 -7.17 -5.33
CA VAL A 123 -2.17 -6.68 -4.25
C VAL A 123 -1.49 -7.84 -3.52
N ILE A 124 -2.26 -8.89 -3.20
CA ILE A 124 -1.71 -10.03 -2.46
C ILE A 124 -0.74 -10.84 -3.33
N ASN A 125 -1.05 -11.06 -4.62
CA ASN A 125 -0.15 -11.75 -5.54
C ASN A 125 1.19 -11.01 -5.67
N VAL A 126 1.16 -9.69 -5.86
CA VAL A 126 2.40 -8.89 -5.97
C VAL A 126 3.19 -8.91 -4.66
N PHE A 127 2.52 -8.86 -3.51
CA PHE A 127 3.15 -9.02 -2.21
C PHE A 127 3.85 -10.38 -2.07
N GLU A 128 3.19 -11.47 -2.47
CA GLU A 128 3.73 -12.83 -2.42
C GLU A 128 4.93 -12.99 -3.39
N ILE A 129 4.83 -12.49 -4.63
CA ILE A 129 5.93 -12.49 -5.60
C ILE A 129 7.19 -11.85 -5.02
N VAL A 130 7.06 -10.68 -4.39
CA VAL A 130 8.22 -9.98 -3.80
C VAL A 130 8.79 -10.73 -2.59
N ASN A 131 7.92 -11.32 -1.76
CA ASN A 131 8.39 -12.14 -0.63
C ASN A 131 9.10 -13.42 -1.05
N GLU A 132 8.72 -14.01 -2.20
CA GLU A 132 9.39 -15.20 -2.74
C GLU A 132 10.74 -14.86 -3.41
N GLU A 133 10.83 -13.68 -4.06
CA GLU A 133 12.03 -13.27 -4.80
C GLU A 133 13.11 -12.69 -3.89
N PHE A 134 12.74 -11.95 -2.84
CA PHE A 134 13.67 -11.20 -2.01
C PHE A 134 13.67 -11.69 -0.56
N ASN A 135 14.80 -11.49 0.13
CA ASN A 135 14.89 -11.76 1.56
C ASN A 135 14.22 -10.61 2.35
N ILE A 136 12.92 -10.75 2.59
CA ILE A 136 12.10 -9.78 3.29
C ILE A 136 12.06 -10.07 4.80
N ASP A 137 12.18 -9.03 5.61
CA ASP A 137 11.91 -9.10 7.05
C ASP A 137 10.40 -9.08 7.29
N SER A 138 9.82 -10.25 7.51
CA SER A 138 8.37 -10.40 7.74
C SER A 138 7.84 -9.61 8.94
N LYS A 139 8.72 -9.17 9.84
CA LYS A 139 8.36 -8.32 10.97
C LYS A 139 8.39 -6.82 10.63
N ARG A 140 8.95 -6.45 9.50
CA ARG A 140 9.05 -5.08 9.01
C ARG A 140 8.45 -4.96 7.61
N THR A 141 7.20 -5.40 7.50
CA THR A 141 6.39 -5.28 6.29
C THR A 141 5.24 -4.30 6.54
N TYR A 142 5.12 -3.30 5.71
CA TYR A 142 4.22 -2.17 5.89
C TYR A 142 3.32 -1.99 4.68
N LEU A 143 2.10 -1.52 4.92
CA LEU A 143 1.16 -1.18 3.86
C LEU A 143 0.88 0.33 3.92
N MET A 144 1.02 1.02 2.79
CA MET A 144 0.81 2.45 2.69
C MET A 144 -0.02 2.78 1.46
N GLY A 145 -0.83 3.84 1.51
CA GLY A 145 -1.59 4.24 0.33
C GLY A 145 -2.19 5.64 0.42
N HIS A 146 -2.45 6.21 -0.75
CA HIS A 146 -3.03 7.55 -0.92
C HIS A 146 -4.48 7.45 -1.38
N SER A 147 -5.38 8.27 -0.78
CA SER A 147 -6.77 8.42 -1.24
C SER A 147 -7.53 7.08 -1.24
N MET A 148 -7.98 6.60 -2.42
CA MET A 148 -8.50 5.25 -2.62
C MET A 148 -7.55 4.19 -2.04
N GLY A 149 -6.23 4.34 -2.26
CA GLY A 149 -5.21 3.47 -1.71
C GLY A 149 -5.13 3.53 -0.19
N GLY A 150 -5.37 4.71 0.42
CA GLY A 150 -5.50 4.84 1.88
C GLY A 150 -6.69 4.07 2.44
N GLY A 151 -7.82 4.10 1.74
CA GLY A 151 -8.97 3.23 2.04
C GLY A 151 -8.64 1.75 1.89
N GLY A 152 -7.93 1.39 0.80
CA GLY A 152 -7.41 0.04 0.55
C GLY A 152 -6.46 -0.43 1.65
N THR A 153 -5.57 0.45 2.11
CA THR A 153 -4.64 0.19 3.22
C THR A 153 -5.39 -0.17 4.50
N MET A 154 -6.42 0.58 4.85
CA MET A 154 -7.25 0.27 6.02
C MET A 154 -7.99 -1.06 5.86
N TYR A 155 -8.58 -1.33 4.70
CA TYR A 155 -9.30 -2.56 4.42
C TYR A 155 -8.39 -3.79 4.46
N LEU A 156 -7.27 -3.76 3.71
CA LEU A 156 -6.34 -4.88 3.64
C LEU A 156 -5.58 -5.08 4.96
N GLY A 157 -5.31 -3.99 5.69
CA GLY A 157 -4.79 -4.03 7.05
C GLY A 157 -5.69 -4.82 8.00
N GLY A 158 -7.00 -4.57 7.90
CA GLY A 158 -8.02 -5.28 8.68
C GLY A 158 -8.23 -6.73 8.26
N LYS A 159 -8.12 -7.02 6.97
CA LYS A 159 -8.36 -8.35 6.41
C LYS A 159 -7.19 -9.31 6.55
N TYR A 160 -5.95 -8.78 6.45
CA TYR A 160 -4.71 -9.54 6.51
C TYR A 160 -3.76 -9.01 7.60
N PRO A 161 -4.23 -8.87 8.87
CA PRO A 161 -3.46 -8.22 9.93
C PRO A 161 -2.13 -8.89 10.25
N GLN A 162 -1.97 -10.17 9.89
CA GLN A 162 -0.76 -10.94 10.10
C GLN A 162 0.41 -10.52 9.20
N TYR A 163 0.18 -9.73 8.15
CA TYR A 163 1.23 -9.32 7.23
C TYR A 163 1.86 -7.97 7.58
N TRP A 164 1.16 -7.12 8.33
CA TRP A 164 1.52 -5.71 8.44
C TRP A 164 2.01 -5.31 9.83
N ALA A 165 3.21 -4.78 9.90
CA ALA A 165 3.78 -4.23 11.14
C ALA A 165 3.21 -2.84 11.48
N ALA A 166 2.88 -2.04 10.47
CA ALA A 166 2.17 -0.77 10.60
C ALA A 166 1.50 -0.37 9.29
N LEU A 167 0.55 0.57 9.36
CA LEU A 167 -0.18 1.12 8.22
C LEU A 167 0.10 2.62 8.06
N GLY A 168 0.24 3.08 6.80
CA GLY A 168 0.39 4.50 6.45
C GLY A 168 -0.74 4.98 5.54
N LEU A 169 -1.56 5.90 6.02
CA LEU A 169 -2.74 6.39 5.32
C LEU A 169 -2.58 7.87 4.95
N LEU A 170 -2.51 8.16 3.66
CA LEU A 170 -2.34 9.47 3.08
C LEU A 170 -3.66 9.97 2.48
N ALA A 171 -4.24 11.05 3.01
CA ALA A 171 -5.55 11.58 2.61
C ALA A 171 -6.58 10.45 2.35
N PRO A 172 -6.84 9.55 3.32
CA PRO A 172 -7.45 8.27 3.06
C PRO A 172 -8.96 8.33 2.85
N ALA A 173 -9.48 7.56 1.89
CA ALA A 173 -10.91 7.42 1.63
C ALA A 173 -11.58 6.48 2.65
N LEU A 174 -11.76 6.94 3.87
CA LEU A 174 -12.27 6.17 5.01
C LEU A 174 -13.80 6.24 5.13
N PHE A 175 -14.53 5.70 4.16
CA PHE A 175 -16.00 5.73 4.13
C PHE A 175 -16.66 4.71 5.06
N GLY A 176 -15.91 3.72 5.54
CA GLY A 176 -16.40 2.65 6.40
C GLY A 176 -16.75 3.08 7.83
N LYS A 177 -17.12 2.09 8.62
CA LYS A 177 -17.31 2.25 10.07
C LYS A 177 -15.98 2.08 10.79
N THR A 178 -15.82 2.79 11.90
CA THR A 178 -14.60 2.75 12.70
C THR A 178 -14.47 1.51 13.60
N ASP A 179 -15.56 0.74 13.80
CA ASP A 179 -15.59 -0.46 14.64
C ASP A 179 -14.62 -1.57 14.18
N GLN A 180 -14.22 -1.55 12.89
CA GLN A 180 -13.19 -2.46 12.40
C GLN A 180 -11.82 -2.26 13.07
N LEU A 181 -11.54 -1.11 13.70
CA LEU A 181 -10.32 -0.85 14.45
C LEU A 181 -10.13 -1.80 15.64
N GLU A 182 -11.22 -2.26 16.26
CA GLU A 182 -11.17 -3.23 17.36
C GLU A 182 -10.38 -4.51 17.00
N ALA A 183 -10.55 -4.99 15.78
CA ALA A 183 -9.89 -6.20 15.31
C ALA A 183 -8.38 -6.02 15.06
N ILE A 184 -7.94 -4.79 14.80
CA ILE A 184 -6.55 -4.45 14.44
C ILE A 184 -5.90 -3.47 15.41
N LYS A 185 -6.44 -3.32 16.62
CA LYS A 185 -5.92 -2.37 17.60
C LYS A 185 -4.44 -2.57 17.99
N HIS A 186 -3.88 -3.71 17.65
CA HIS A 186 -2.47 -4.01 17.83
C HIS A 186 -1.58 -3.48 16.70
N ILE A 187 -2.15 -3.02 15.57
CA ILE A 187 -1.39 -2.51 14.43
C ILE A 187 -1.27 -0.97 14.56
N PRO A 188 -0.07 -0.43 14.64
CA PRO A 188 0.16 1.01 14.61
C PRO A 188 -0.29 1.64 13.29
N ILE A 189 -0.92 2.82 13.35
CA ILE A 189 -1.46 3.50 12.17
C ILE A 189 -0.96 4.95 12.12
N PHE A 190 -0.38 5.35 10.98
CA PHE A 190 -0.10 6.74 10.64
C PHE A 190 -1.19 7.27 9.73
N ILE A 191 -1.76 8.43 10.04
CA ILE A 191 -2.71 9.14 9.18
C ILE A 191 -2.21 10.55 8.91
N ALA A 192 -2.24 10.97 7.63
CA ALA A 192 -2.04 12.36 7.24
C ALA A 192 -3.24 12.86 6.44
N GLN A 193 -3.71 14.08 6.75
CA GLN A 193 -4.87 14.68 6.08
C GLN A 193 -4.68 16.20 5.96
N GLY A 194 -5.02 16.76 4.80
CA GLY A 194 -5.14 18.19 4.62
C GLY A 194 -6.49 18.73 5.12
N ASP A 195 -6.50 19.87 5.79
CA ASP A 195 -7.75 20.46 6.31
C ASP A 195 -8.54 21.22 5.24
N GLU A 196 -7.92 21.53 4.08
CA GLU A 196 -8.56 22.10 2.90
C GLU A 196 -8.72 21.06 1.75
N ASP A 197 -8.72 19.77 2.07
CA ASP A 197 -9.01 18.70 1.11
C ASP A 197 -10.48 18.77 0.64
N GLU A 198 -10.67 19.19 -0.61
CA GLU A 198 -12.00 19.34 -1.22
C GLU A 198 -12.64 18.00 -1.65
N LEU A 199 -11.86 16.92 -1.73
CA LEU A 199 -12.35 15.58 -2.13
C LEU A 199 -12.76 14.74 -0.92
N LEU A 200 -11.97 14.77 0.15
CA LEU A 200 -12.17 13.97 1.35
C LEU A 200 -12.08 14.88 2.58
N SER A 201 -13.24 15.20 3.14
CA SER A 201 -13.29 16.08 4.32
C SER A 201 -12.39 15.56 5.45
N VAL A 202 -11.64 16.47 6.07
CA VAL A 202 -10.79 16.21 7.24
C VAL A 202 -11.55 15.54 8.39
N GLU A 203 -12.86 15.76 8.49
CA GLU A 203 -13.72 15.14 9.50
C GLU A 203 -13.80 13.61 9.37
N LEU A 204 -13.55 13.08 8.15
CA LEU A 204 -13.44 11.63 7.96
C LEU A 204 -12.22 11.09 8.72
N ALA A 205 -11.05 11.71 8.55
CA ALA A 205 -9.83 11.32 9.26
C ALA A 205 -9.97 11.53 10.76
N ARG A 206 -10.45 12.69 11.21
CA ARG A 206 -10.64 13.03 12.63
C ARG A 206 -11.51 12.01 13.36
N ARG A 207 -12.60 11.52 12.73
CA ARG A 207 -13.47 10.49 13.29
C ARG A 207 -12.72 9.18 13.58
N TRP A 208 -11.84 8.76 12.67
CA TRP A 208 -11.04 7.55 12.83
C TRP A 208 -9.98 7.74 13.90
N VAL A 209 -9.31 8.88 13.92
CA VAL A 209 -8.31 9.23 14.95
C VAL A 209 -8.95 9.24 16.33
N THR A 210 -10.12 9.88 16.50
CA THR A 210 -10.85 9.87 17.78
C THR A 210 -11.12 8.45 18.26
N HIS A 211 -11.53 7.54 17.37
CA HIS A 211 -11.78 6.15 17.78
C HIS A 211 -10.48 5.38 18.09
N MET A 212 -9.37 5.67 17.41
CA MET A 212 -8.06 5.14 17.78
C MET A 212 -7.61 5.60 19.17
N GLU A 213 -7.88 6.86 19.50
CA GLU A 213 -7.62 7.41 20.86
C GLU A 213 -8.46 6.70 21.93
N GLU A 214 -9.77 6.48 21.66
CA GLU A 214 -10.68 5.73 22.56
C GLU A 214 -10.22 4.29 22.78
N LEU A 215 -9.60 3.66 21.77
CA LEU A 215 -9.05 2.31 21.83
C LEU A 215 -7.60 2.24 22.36
N GLU A 216 -7.01 3.37 22.70
CA GLU A 216 -5.59 3.49 23.12
C GLU A 216 -4.62 2.86 22.10
N MET A 217 -4.93 2.97 20.80
CA MET A 217 -4.09 2.43 19.73
C MET A 217 -2.81 3.25 19.57
N ALA A 218 -1.70 2.57 19.24
CA ALA A 218 -0.51 3.25 18.76
C ALA A 218 -0.82 3.91 17.40
N HIS A 219 -0.79 5.24 17.35
CA HIS A 219 -1.05 6.00 16.13
C HIS A 219 -0.27 7.31 16.08
N ALA A 220 -0.18 7.87 14.89
CA ALA A 220 0.26 9.24 14.66
C ALA A 220 -0.73 9.91 13.68
N TYR A 221 -1.11 11.15 13.97
CA TYR A 221 -1.95 11.95 13.11
C TYR A 221 -1.27 13.26 12.76
N VAL A 222 -1.18 13.55 11.47
CA VAL A 222 -0.65 14.80 10.93
C VAL A 222 -1.75 15.48 10.12
N GLU A 223 -2.25 16.59 10.64
CA GLU A 223 -3.18 17.47 9.94
C GLU A 223 -2.38 18.65 9.37
N ILE A 224 -2.48 18.84 8.05
CA ILE A 224 -1.72 19.89 7.34
C ILE A 224 -2.64 21.07 7.09
N ALA A 225 -2.35 22.19 7.77
CA ALA A 225 -3.12 23.43 7.62
C ALA A 225 -3.00 23.99 6.19
N GLY A 226 -4.13 24.29 5.55
CA GLY A 226 -4.21 24.68 4.15
C GLY A 226 -3.87 23.57 3.16
N GLY A 227 -3.74 22.33 3.65
CA GLY A 227 -3.37 21.18 2.83
C GLY A 227 -4.49 20.69 1.94
N ASP A 228 -4.17 20.47 0.66
CA ASP A 228 -5.07 19.88 -0.33
C ASP A 228 -4.97 18.33 -0.34
N HIS A 229 -5.70 17.71 -1.27
CA HIS A 229 -5.75 16.25 -1.41
C HIS A 229 -4.46 15.60 -1.92
N ASN A 230 -3.66 16.29 -2.72
CA ASN A 230 -2.54 15.71 -3.46
C ASN A 230 -1.18 16.29 -3.08
N GLU A 231 -0.95 17.58 -3.38
CA GLU A 231 0.37 18.18 -3.28
C GLU A 231 0.86 18.27 -1.83
N ALA A 232 -0.04 18.64 -0.91
CA ALA A 232 0.30 18.76 0.51
C ALA A 232 0.48 17.39 1.20
N ILE A 233 -0.05 16.33 0.65
CA ILE A 233 -0.06 14.99 1.27
C ILE A 233 0.87 14.03 0.53
N ALA A 234 0.50 13.62 -0.69
CA ALA A 234 1.19 12.53 -1.38
C ALA A 234 2.50 12.96 -2.06
N ARG A 235 2.73 14.27 -2.24
CA ARG A 235 3.94 14.85 -2.81
C ARG A 235 4.73 15.69 -1.82
N ASN A 236 4.57 15.39 -0.54
CA ASN A 236 5.23 16.09 0.56
C ASN A 236 6.38 15.24 1.11
N ALA A 237 7.59 15.41 0.57
CA ALA A 237 8.75 14.64 1.00
C ALA A 237 9.02 14.70 2.52
N PRO A 238 8.90 15.85 3.21
CA PRO A 238 9.01 15.90 4.66
C PRO A 238 7.96 15.05 5.40
N LEU A 239 6.74 14.95 4.88
CA LEU A 239 5.69 14.09 5.43
C LEU A 239 6.01 12.61 5.18
N ILE A 240 6.48 12.26 3.99
CA ILE A 240 6.92 10.90 3.67
C ILE A 240 8.04 10.47 4.61
N SER A 241 9.03 11.33 4.90
CA SER A 241 10.07 11.04 5.88
C SER A 241 9.50 10.73 7.28
N GLN A 242 8.47 11.46 7.74
CA GLN A 242 7.80 11.18 9.02
C GLN A 242 7.11 9.80 9.03
N ILE A 243 6.56 9.36 7.89
CA ILE A 243 5.96 8.02 7.79
C ILE A 243 7.02 6.94 7.89
N PHE A 244 8.17 7.10 7.23
CA PHE A 244 9.28 6.16 7.38
C PHE A 244 9.83 6.16 8.81
N ASP A 245 9.95 7.33 9.47
CA ASP A 245 10.30 7.42 10.90
C ASP A 245 9.29 6.69 11.78
N PHE A 246 8.02 6.71 11.42
CA PHE A 246 6.99 5.96 12.12
C PHE A 246 7.16 4.46 11.89
N PHE A 247 7.37 4.01 10.65
CA PHE A 247 7.59 2.60 10.35
C PHE A 247 8.82 2.03 11.04
N ASP A 248 9.92 2.78 11.09
CA ASP A 248 11.16 2.35 11.78
C ASP A 248 10.97 2.09 13.29
N LYS A 249 9.92 2.63 13.91
CA LYS A 249 9.60 2.42 15.33
C LYS A 249 8.86 1.11 15.59
N TYR A 250 8.24 0.52 14.56
CA TYR A 250 7.34 -0.61 14.74
C TYR A 250 7.76 -1.83 13.92
N SER A 251 7.82 -2.97 14.60
CA SER A 251 7.99 -4.30 14.02
C SER A 251 7.01 -5.26 14.68
N GLN A 252 6.57 -6.32 13.97
CA GLN A 252 5.72 -7.38 14.55
C GLN A 252 6.49 -8.25 15.55
#